data_764846f6f535c0fd4254d8d00f7e0cac
#
_entry.id   764846f6f535c0fd4254d8d00f7e0cac
#
_cell.length_a   1.000
_cell.length_b   1.000
_cell.length_c   1.000
_cell.angle_alpha   90.00
_cell.angle_beta   90.00
_cell.angle_gamma   90.00
#
_symmetry.space_group_name_H-M   'P 1'
#
loop_
_entity.id
_entity.type
_entity.pdbx_description
1 polymer ?
#
loop_
_entity_poly.entity_id
_entity_poly.type
_entity_poly.pdbx_seq_one_letter_code
_entity_poly.pdbx_strand_id
1 'polypeptide(L)'
;MEQIKNLSASLLCALFITVLLSGCTPSDTPLFEITYDTELGKEAYDGRLLVLITKDDSKEPRFQINDSDETGIVVGKNVKNWSAEQNETISSNTLAYPIEKLNELEKGEYVVQALLHKYDTFNLSNGHTVQLPMDQGEGQHWNTSPKNIYSIPIKVSLDPSNPSPISIKITEEIPPIAPVEDSKYVKHIKIKSELLSEFWGRDMYLQANVLIPEGFDKDSKTEYPLMVFHGHFPKTIGGFRTTPPTAPKEDTLFSDRFGITGYKYIQEKEAYDFYKQWTSKNFPRFLVIEIQHQNPYYDDSYAVNSANLGPYGDAITYELIPHVEAMFNGVGEGWGRFLYGGSTGGWEALAAQVFYPKEYNGCFAACPDPIDFRAYT
;
A
#
# COMPACT_ATOMS: atom_id res chain seq x y z
N MET A 1 69.42 -23.52 -26.07
CA MET A 1 69.24 -23.66 -24.64
C MET A 1 68.64 -22.39 -23.96
N GLU A 2 68.96 -21.20 -24.45
CA GLU A 2 68.42 -19.94 -23.93
C GLU A 2 66.94 -19.73 -24.21
N GLN A 3 66.40 -20.16 -25.33
CA GLN A 3 65.00 -20.02 -25.67
C GLN A 3 64.05 -20.86 -24.78
N ILE A 4 64.53 -21.99 -24.27
CA ILE A 4 63.72 -22.84 -23.37
C ILE A 4 63.65 -22.26 -21.94
N LYS A 5 64.66 -21.53 -21.50
CA LYS A 5 64.69 -20.86 -20.20
C LYS A 5 63.70 -19.65 -20.12
N ASN A 6 63.57 -18.91 -21.25
CA ASN A 6 62.64 -17.77 -21.29
C ASN A 6 61.22 -18.23 -21.40
N LEU A 7 60.92 -19.38 -21.97
CA LEU A 7 59.54 -19.92 -22.00
C LEU A 7 59.07 -20.40 -20.62
N SER A 8 59.95 -21.01 -19.81
CA SER A 8 59.63 -21.48 -18.49
C SER A 8 59.42 -20.33 -17.46
N ALA A 9 60.20 -19.24 -17.61
CA ALA A 9 60.05 -18.05 -16.77
C ALA A 9 58.72 -17.27 -17.07
N SER A 10 58.36 -17.17 -18.35
CA SER A 10 57.08 -16.54 -18.78
C SER A 10 55.86 -17.37 -18.37
N LEU A 11 55.94 -18.70 -18.37
CA LEU A 11 54.88 -19.59 -17.94
C LEU A 11 54.68 -19.54 -16.42
N LEU A 12 55.78 -19.44 -15.64
CA LEU A 12 55.69 -19.28 -14.17
C LEU A 12 55.14 -17.92 -13.77
N CYS A 13 55.47 -16.81 -14.45
CA CYS A 13 54.88 -15.51 -14.20
C CYS A 13 53.39 -15.47 -14.58
N ALA A 14 52.97 -16.11 -15.66
CA ALA A 14 51.57 -16.22 -16.04
C ALA A 14 50.76 -17.06 -15.04
N LEU A 15 51.31 -18.12 -14.48
CA LEU A 15 50.69 -18.94 -13.45
C LEU A 15 50.57 -18.21 -12.09
N PHE A 16 51.56 -17.34 -11.76
CA PHE A 16 51.53 -16.54 -10.53
C PHE A 16 50.54 -15.38 -10.62
N ILE A 17 50.32 -14.78 -11.81
CA ILE A 17 49.37 -13.71 -12.04
C ILE A 17 47.94 -14.27 -12.02
N THR A 18 47.71 -15.49 -12.50
CA THR A 18 46.37 -16.14 -12.42
C THR A 18 45.98 -16.55 -11.00
N VAL A 19 46.93 -16.84 -10.12
CA VAL A 19 46.64 -17.15 -8.70
C VAL A 19 46.37 -15.88 -7.87
N LEU A 20 46.89 -14.71 -8.29
CA LEU A 20 46.65 -13.43 -7.59
C LEU A 20 45.34 -12.74 -8.03
N LEU A 21 44.67 -13.23 -9.07
CA LEU A 21 43.33 -12.77 -9.51
C LEU A 21 42.21 -13.64 -8.98
N SER A 22 42.46 -14.58 -8.07
CA SER A 22 41.43 -15.10 -7.19
C SER A 22 41.03 -13.97 -6.23
N GLY A 23 40.40 -12.95 -6.81
CA GLY A 23 39.77 -11.90 -6.03
C GLY A 23 38.88 -12.57 -5.01
N CYS A 24 39.08 -12.28 -3.74
CA CYS A 24 38.07 -12.50 -2.71
C CYS A 24 36.77 -11.90 -3.23
N THR A 25 35.88 -12.70 -3.80
CA THR A 25 34.47 -12.33 -3.77
C THR A 25 34.18 -12.10 -2.31
N PRO A 26 33.69 -10.93 -1.92
CA PRO A 26 33.28 -10.72 -0.53
C PRO A 26 32.40 -11.92 -0.18
N SER A 27 32.77 -12.67 0.86
CA SER A 27 31.93 -13.77 1.30
C SER A 27 30.58 -13.16 1.62
N ASP A 28 29.53 -13.63 0.97
CA ASP A 28 28.15 -13.17 1.19
C ASP A 28 27.69 -13.76 2.54
N THR A 29 28.31 -13.25 3.62
CA THR A 29 28.14 -13.78 4.96
C THR A 29 26.76 -13.41 5.47
N PRO A 30 25.94 -14.36 5.89
CA PRO A 30 24.63 -14.08 6.48
C PRO A 30 24.77 -13.18 7.70
N LEU A 31 23.94 -12.16 7.79
CA LEU A 31 23.75 -11.34 8.99
C LEU A 31 22.48 -11.73 9.73
N PHE A 32 21.45 -12.16 8.98
CA PHE A 32 20.22 -12.69 9.55
C PHE A 32 19.88 -14.05 8.96
N GLU A 33 19.39 -14.94 9.82
CA GLU A 33 18.80 -16.24 9.47
C GLU A 33 17.36 -16.25 9.94
N ILE A 34 16.41 -16.38 9.02
CA ILE A 34 15.00 -16.21 9.29
C ILE A 34 14.27 -17.54 9.02
N THR A 35 13.47 -17.97 9.98
CA THR A 35 12.52 -19.07 9.87
C THR A 35 11.12 -18.62 10.28
N TYR A 36 10.10 -19.40 9.98
CA TYR A 36 8.78 -19.16 10.55
C TYR A 36 8.23 -20.42 11.25
N ASP A 37 7.25 -20.21 12.14
CA ASP A 37 6.62 -21.31 12.87
C ASP A 37 5.73 -22.16 11.97
N THR A 38 5.82 -23.49 12.07
CA THR A 38 4.98 -24.43 11.31
C THR A 38 3.49 -24.26 11.59
N GLU A 39 3.12 -23.68 12.72
CA GLU A 39 1.72 -23.38 13.07
C GLU A 39 1.12 -22.25 12.20
N LEU A 40 1.96 -21.34 11.64
CA LEU A 40 1.51 -20.25 10.78
C LEU A 40 1.12 -20.68 9.36
N GLY A 41 1.51 -21.87 8.93
CA GLY A 41 1.11 -22.43 7.64
C GLY A 41 1.79 -23.74 7.33
N LYS A 42 1.00 -24.65 6.72
CA LYS A 42 1.50 -25.94 6.22
C LYS A 42 2.01 -25.86 4.79
N GLU A 43 1.62 -24.79 4.07
CA GLU A 43 2.02 -24.53 2.70
C GLU A 43 3.21 -23.57 2.68
N ALA A 44 4.02 -23.67 1.64
CA ALA A 44 5.12 -22.75 1.43
C ALA A 44 4.61 -21.39 0.93
N TYR A 45 5.34 -20.33 1.24
CA TYR A 45 4.96 -18.95 0.91
C TYR A 45 5.81 -18.36 -0.21
N ASP A 46 5.14 -17.61 -1.08
CA ASP A 46 5.78 -16.64 -1.97
C ASP A 46 5.60 -15.23 -1.37
N GLY A 47 6.59 -14.35 -1.54
CA GLY A 47 6.46 -12.98 -1.05
C GLY A 47 7.75 -12.21 -0.95
N ARG A 48 7.67 -11.07 -0.26
CA ARG A 48 8.81 -10.23 0.08
C ARG A 48 9.13 -10.37 1.56
N LEU A 49 10.24 -11.04 1.87
CA LEU A 49 10.76 -11.10 3.23
C LEU A 49 11.51 -9.80 3.53
N LEU A 50 11.13 -9.13 4.61
CA LEU A 50 11.69 -7.89 5.11
C LEU A 50 12.34 -8.12 6.47
N VAL A 51 13.49 -7.48 6.71
CA VAL A 51 14.05 -7.27 8.05
C VAL A 51 14.11 -5.76 8.29
N LEU A 52 13.56 -5.35 9.42
CA LEU A 52 13.33 -3.98 9.84
C LEU A 52 14.21 -3.72 11.05
N ILE A 53 15.01 -2.66 11.01
CA ILE A 53 16.07 -2.39 11.98
C ILE A 53 15.93 -0.95 12.47
N THR A 54 15.80 -0.76 13.78
CA THR A 54 15.67 0.56 14.40
C THR A 54 16.55 0.69 15.63
N LYS A 55 16.83 1.91 16.06
CA LYS A 55 17.46 2.20 17.37
C LYS A 55 16.42 2.46 18.47
N ASP A 56 15.23 2.91 18.09
CA ASP A 56 14.12 3.19 19.00
C ASP A 56 13.30 1.92 19.29
N ASP A 57 13.06 1.63 20.55
CA ASP A 57 12.26 0.50 21.04
C ASP A 57 10.86 0.91 21.55
N SER A 58 10.47 2.17 21.36
CA SER A 58 9.17 2.69 21.78
C SER A 58 8.01 2.13 20.95
N LYS A 59 8.30 1.67 19.71
CA LYS A 59 7.35 1.06 18.78
C LYS A 59 7.98 -0.15 18.09
N GLU A 60 7.17 -1.04 17.56
CA GLU A 60 7.66 -2.12 16.70
C GLU A 60 8.38 -1.54 15.45
N PRO A 61 9.52 -2.12 15.01
CA PRO A 61 10.25 -1.65 13.84
C PRO A 61 9.39 -1.51 12.57
N ARG A 62 8.41 -2.38 12.35
CA ARG A 62 7.50 -2.29 11.19
C ARG A 62 6.65 -1.00 11.15
N PHE A 63 6.55 -0.26 12.23
CA PHE A 63 5.85 1.02 12.29
C PHE A 63 6.78 2.23 12.30
N GLN A 64 8.07 2.02 12.07
CA GLN A 64 9.08 3.07 12.08
C GLN A 64 9.74 3.28 10.71
N ILE A 65 9.20 2.65 9.66
CA ILE A 65 9.65 2.88 8.28
C ILE A 65 8.74 3.95 7.65
N ASN A 66 9.35 5.02 7.20
CA ASN A 66 8.66 6.18 6.62
C ASN A 66 9.58 6.91 5.63
N ASP A 67 9.15 8.06 5.12
CA ASP A 67 9.85 8.89 4.12
C ASP A 67 10.67 10.04 4.73
N SER A 68 10.88 10.04 6.05
CA SER A 68 11.72 11.03 6.73
C SER A 68 13.16 10.56 6.85
N ASP A 69 14.05 11.49 7.21
CA ASP A 69 15.47 11.21 7.51
C ASP A 69 15.68 10.43 8.83
N GLU A 70 14.66 10.36 9.68
CA GLU A 70 14.65 9.56 10.91
C GLU A 70 14.06 8.15 10.71
N THR A 71 13.83 7.72 9.46
CA THR A 71 13.27 6.40 9.18
C THR A 71 14.15 5.27 9.70
N GLY A 72 13.54 4.17 10.13
CA GLY A 72 14.23 2.91 10.35
C GLY A 72 14.84 2.34 9.06
N ILE A 73 15.72 1.36 9.20
CA ILE A 73 16.33 0.68 8.07
C ILE A 73 15.45 -0.50 7.68
N VAL A 74 15.20 -0.64 6.37
CA VAL A 74 14.54 -1.81 5.80
C VAL A 74 15.45 -2.48 4.78
N VAL A 75 15.56 -3.80 4.89
CA VAL A 75 16.23 -4.66 3.94
C VAL A 75 15.31 -5.81 3.57
N GLY A 76 15.32 -6.26 2.32
CA GLY A 76 14.42 -7.32 1.92
C GLY A 76 14.83 -8.08 0.67
N LYS A 77 14.33 -9.30 0.57
CA LYS A 77 14.50 -10.19 -0.59
C LYS A 77 13.19 -10.87 -0.95
N ASN A 78 13.04 -11.23 -2.21
CA ASN A 78 11.92 -12.08 -2.62
C ASN A 78 12.21 -13.53 -2.18
N VAL A 79 11.18 -14.17 -1.65
CA VAL A 79 11.19 -15.61 -1.37
C VAL A 79 10.16 -16.30 -2.25
N LYS A 80 10.46 -17.51 -2.65
CA LYS A 80 9.59 -18.33 -3.47
C LYS A 80 9.55 -19.74 -2.91
N ASN A 81 8.34 -20.26 -2.75
CA ASN A 81 8.11 -21.59 -2.20
C ASN A 81 8.86 -21.81 -0.87
N TRP A 82 8.89 -20.79 -0.02
CA TRP A 82 9.58 -20.84 1.27
C TRP A 82 8.77 -21.64 2.27
N SER A 83 9.35 -22.71 2.78
CA SER A 83 8.72 -23.58 3.79
C SER A 83 9.26 -23.30 5.19
N ALA A 84 8.48 -23.66 6.21
CA ALA A 84 8.85 -23.46 7.62
C ALA A 84 10.14 -24.19 8.04
N GLU A 85 10.53 -25.23 7.29
CA GLU A 85 11.76 -26.02 7.55
C GLU A 85 13.01 -25.40 6.91
N GLN A 86 12.85 -24.37 6.08
CA GLN A 86 13.94 -23.71 5.37
C GLN A 86 14.34 -22.41 6.07
N ASN A 87 15.65 -22.23 6.23
CA ASN A 87 16.23 -20.95 6.60
C ASN A 87 16.34 -20.05 5.39
N GLU A 88 15.78 -18.84 5.48
CA GLU A 88 16.09 -17.74 4.57
C GLU A 88 17.14 -16.84 5.18
N THR A 89 18.09 -16.40 4.38
CA THR A 89 19.21 -15.57 4.84
C THR A 89 19.21 -14.20 4.20
N ILE A 90 19.58 -13.18 4.97
CA ILE A 90 19.88 -11.84 4.49
C ILE A 90 21.35 -11.57 4.83
N SER A 91 22.12 -11.26 3.80
CA SER A 91 23.55 -11.00 3.94
C SER A 91 23.86 -9.52 4.16
N SER A 92 25.08 -9.25 4.64
CA SER A 92 25.55 -7.88 4.86
C SER A 92 25.64 -7.04 3.59
N ASN A 93 25.69 -7.67 2.40
CA ASN A 93 25.74 -6.99 1.10
C ASN A 93 24.36 -6.73 0.47
N THR A 94 23.27 -7.13 1.14
CA THR A 94 21.93 -6.93 0.62
C THR A 94 21.58 -5.44 0.58
N LEU A 95 20.92 -5.02 -0.52
CA LEU A 95 20.40 -3.67 -0.70
C LEU A 95 19.45 -3.31 0.46
N ALA A 96 19.64 -2.14 1.03
CA ALA A 96 18.87 -1.61 2.14
C ALA A 96 18.40 -0.18 1.86
N TYR A 97 17.54 0.36 2.72
CA TYR A 97 17.12 1.75 2.70
C TYR A 97 17.00 2.24 4.16
N PRO A 98 17.43 3.46 4.52
CA PRO A 98 17.94 4.54 3.67
C PRO A 98 19.45 4.42 3.32
N ILE A 99 20.12 3.38 3.77
CA ILE A 99 21.52 3.08 3.40
C ILE A 99 21.55 2.22 2.12
N GLU A 100 22.65 2.27 1.37
CA GLU A 100 22.74 1.48 0.13
C GLU A 100 22.79 -0.02 0.41
N LYS A 101 23.58 -0.42 1.40
CA LYS A 101 23.78 -1.81 1.78
C LYS A 101 23.82 -1.99 3.28
N LEU A 102 23.43 -3.16 3.73
CA LEU A 102 23.37 -3.47 5.15
C LEU A 102 24.76 -3.46 5.84
N ASN A 103 25.87 -3.64 5.09
CA ASN A 103 27.22 -3.53 5.61
C ASN A 103 27.66 -2.09 5.96
N GLU A 104 26.90 -1.09 5.55
CA GLU A 104 27.13 0.31 5.92
C GLU A 104 26.51 0.67 7.28
N LEU A 105 25.75 -0.27 7.85
CA LEU A 105 25.18 -0.10 9.17
C LEU A 105 26.31 0.06 10.20
N GLU A 106 26.20 1.08 11.07
CA GLU A 106 27.12 1.25 12.16
C GLU A 106 27.03 0.09 13.16
N LYS A 107 28.16 -0.28 13.75
CA LYS A 107 28.15 -1.20 14.88
C LYS A 107 27.37 -0.60 16.06
N GLY A 108 26.45 -1.38 16.66
CA GLY A 108 25.65 -0.88 17.77
C GLY A 108 24.54 -1.82 18.23
N GLU A 109 23.75 -1.32 19.16
CA GLU A 109 22.55 -1.97 19.67
C GLU A 109 21.35 -1.55 18.82
N TYR A 110 20.54 -2.53 18.43
CA TYR A 110 19.38 -2.34 17.56
C TYR A 110 18.19 -3.17 18.02
N VAL A 111 17.01 -2.78 17.57
CA VAL A 111 15.80 -3.58 17.62
C VAL A 111 15.51 -4.06 16.21
N VAL A 112 15.37 -5.37 16.02
CA VAL A 112 15.11 -5.97 14.70
C VAL A 112 13.82 -6.75 14.71
N GLN A 113 13.14 -6.75 13.56
CA GLN A 113 11.89 -7.47 13.34
C GLN A 113 11.88 -8.01 11.91
N ALA A 114 11.46 -9.26 11.72
CA ALA A 114 11.22 -9.82 10.39
C ALA A 114 9.71 -9.78 10.06
N LEU A 115 9.39 -9.55 8.79
CA LEU A 115 8.03 -9.60 8.26
C LEU A 115 8.05 -10.21 6.86
N LEU A 116 7.14 -11.12 6.59
CA LEU A 116 6.85 -11.60 5.24
C LEU A 116 5.60 -10.90 4.69
N HIS A 117 5.77 -10.08 3.67
CA HIS A 117 4.67 -9.58 2.85
C HIS A 117 4.31 -10.65 1.82
N LYS A 118 3.24 -11.38 2.08
CA LYS A 118 2.82 -12.54 1.29
C LYS A 118 2.30 -12.12 -0.07
N TYR A 119 2.60 -12.93 -1.09
CA TYR A 119 2.05 -12.77 -2.42
C TYR A 119 1.04 -13.87 -2.73
N ASP A 120 -0.02 -13.48 -3.40
CA ASP A 120 -1.00 -14.37 -3.99
C ASP A 120 -0.70 -14.61 -5.48
N THR A 121 -1.11 -15.76 -6.00
CA THR A 121 -1.02 -16.04 -7.43
C THR A 121 -2.32 -15.65 -8.13
N PHE A 122 -2.20 -14.91 -9.21
CA PHE A 122 -3.31 -14.49 -10.08
C PHE A 122 -3.09 -15.05 -11.48
N ASN A 123 -4.12 -15.70 -12.02
CA ASN A 123 -4.16 -16.21 -13.39
C ASN A 123 -5.07 -15.31 -14.21
N LEU A 124 -4.48 -14.34 -14.89
CA LEU A 124 -5.20 -13.30 -15.60
C LEU A 124 -5.89 -13.85 -16.86
N SER A 125 -7.04 -13.28 -17.23
CA SER A 125 -7.79 -13.67 -18.43
C SER A 125 -7.00 -13.49 -19.75
N ASN A 126 -5.94 -12.65 -19.74
CA ASN A 126 -5.04 -12.48 -20.88
C ASN A 126 -3.96 -13.58 -20.98
N GLY A 127 -4.01 -14.60 -20.12
CA GLY A 127 -3.08 -15.75 -20.08
C GLY A 127 -1.81 -15.54 -19.26
N HIS A 128 -1.62 -14.38 -18.63
CA HIS A 128 -0.48 -14.15 -17.74
C HIS A 128 -0.76 -14.70 -16.33
N THR A 129 0.29 -15.21 -15.69
CA THR A 129 0.28 -15.54 -14.26
C THR A 129 1.23 -14.60 -13.54
N VAL A 130 0.74 -13.93 -12.49
CA VAL A 130 1.52 -12.99 -11.68
C VAL A 130 1.41 -13.33 -10.20
N GLN A 131 2.45 -12.99 -9.44
CA GLN A 131 2.48 -13.13 -7.98
C GLN A 131 2.58 -11.74 -7.36
N LEU A 132 1.57 -11.33 -6.63
CA LEU A 132 1.38 -9.96 -6.17
C LEU A 132 0.83 -9.93 -4.74
N PRO A 133 1.17 -8.91 -3.93
CA PRO A 133 0.52 -8.68 -2.65
C PRO A 133 -0.88 -8.12 -2.86
N MET A 134 -1.91 -8.83 -2.39
CA MET A 134 -3.29 -8.37 -2.52
C MET A 134 -3.62 -7.35 -1.44
N ASP A 135 -3.82 -6.08 -1.80
CA ASP A 135 -4.42 -5.10 -0.90
C ASP A 135 -5.88 -5.50 -0.61
N GLN A 136 -6.20 -5.73 0.66
CA GLN A 136 -7.51 -6.21 1.12
C GLN A 136 -8.36 -5.08 1.72
N GLY A 137 -7.90 -3.80 1.60
CA GLY A 137 -8.51 -2.60 2.18
C GLY A 137 -7.63 -1.94 3.23
N GLU A 138 -6.39 -2.41 3.44
CA GLU A 138 -5.41 -1.74 4.30
C GLU A 138 -4.82 -0.47 3.67
N GLY A 139 -4.96 -0.29 2.36
CA GLY A 139 -4.53 0.90 1.65
C GLY A 139 -3.01 1.02 1.59
N GLN A 140 -2.33 0.04 0.99
CA GLN A 140 -0.87 -0.03 0.83
C GLN A 140 -0.07 -0.11 2.14
N HIS A 141 -0.72 -0.33 3.28
CA HIS A 141 -0.03 -0.48 4.57
C HIS A 141 0.47 -1.91 4.76
N TRP A 142 1.53 -2.29 4.04
CA TRP A 142 2.15 -3.63 4.09
C TRP A 142 2.44 -4.11 5.52
N ASN A 143 2.73 -3.19 6.44
CA ASN A 143 3.02 -3.44 7.85
C ASN A 143 1.77 -3.83 8.67
N THR A 144 0.57 -3.66 8.12
CA THR A 144 -0.70 -4.08 8.71
C THR A 144 -1.54 -4.93 7.75
N SER A 145 -0.98 -5.36 6.61
CA SER A 145 -1.69 -6.16 5.62
C SER A 145 -2.08 -7.52 6.19
N PRO A 146 -3.37 -7.89 6.14
CA PRO A 146 -3.88 -9.13 6.71
C PRO A 146 -3.16 -10.37 6.19
N LYS A 147 -2.97 -11.36 7.06
CA LYS A 147 -2.28 -12.63 6.80
C LYS A 147 -0.78 -12.51 6.57
N ASN A 148 -0.18 -11.32 6.51
CA ASN A 148 1.26 -11.20 6.62
C ASN A 148 1.73 -11.81 7.94
N ILE A 149 2.88 -12.46 7.92
CA ILE A 149 3.46 -13.04 9.12
C ILE A 149 4.68 -12.23 9.57
N TYR A 150 4.88 -12.13 10.87
CA TYR A 150 5.96 -11.31 11.44
C TYR A 150 6.53 -11.88 12.73
N SER A 151 7.73 -11.44 13.09
CA SER A 151 8.36 -11.81 14.36
C SER A 151 8.04 -10.81 15.46
N ILE A 152 8.13 -11.24 16.71
CA ILE A 152 8.27 -10.32 17.81
C ILE A 152 9.62 -9.58 17.67
N PRO A 153 9.69 -8.26 17.95
CA PRO A 153 10.95 -7.52 17.95
C PRO A 153 11.97 -8.08 18.93
N ILE A 154 13.24 -8.15 18.52
CA ILE A 154 14.34 -8.57 19.40
C ILE A 154 15.43 -7.51 19.47
N LYS A 155 16.03 -7.33 20.64
CA LYS A 155 17.21 -6.45 20.83
C LYS A 155 18.47 -7.24 20.52
N VAL A 156 19.33 -6.66 19.68
CA VAL A 156 20.54 -7.32 19.19
C VAL A 156 21.70 -6.36 19.10
N SER A 157 22.93 -6.87 19.29
CA SER A 157 24.15 -6.14 18.96
C SER A 157 24.58 -6.53 17.55
N LEU A 158 24.64 -5.55 16.64
CA LEU A 158 25.03 -5.75 15.24
C LEU A 158 26.44 -5.22 15.01
N ASP A 159 27.26 -6.03 14.34
CA ASP A 159 28.58 -5.64 13.81
C ASP A 159 28.72 -6.17 12.36
N PRO A 160 28.30 -5.38 11.37
CA PRO A 160 28.35 -5.84 9.98
C PRO A 160 29.77 -6.09 9.45
N SER A 161 30.81 -5.54 10.11
CA SER A 161 32.21 -5.78 9.74
C SER A 161 32.74 -7.12 10.27
N ASN A 162 32.06 -7.69 11.25
CA ASN A 162 32.33 -9.01 11.80
C ASN A 162 31.00 -9.75 12.04
N PRO A 163 30.28 -10.13 10.97
CA PRO A 163 28.94 -10.64 11.06
C PRO A 163 28.88 -11.98 11.81
N SER A 164 28.02 -12.04 12.81
CA SER A 164 27.57 -13.26 13.44
C SER A 164 26.08 -13.40 13.18
N PRO A 165 25.64 -14.46 12.47
CA PRO A 165 24.25 -14.59 12.08
C PRO A 165 23.29 -14.51 13.28
N ILE A 166 22.27 -13.67 13.15
CA ILE A 166 21.19 -13.52 14.13
C ILE A 166 20.00 -14.29 13.65
N SER A 167 19.56 -15.25 14.46
CA SER A 167 18.36 -16.05 14.16
C SER A 167 17.11 -15.30 14.58
N ILE A 168 16.16 -15.18 13.63
CA ILE A 168 14.84 -14.57 13.84
C ILE A 168 13.77 -15.58 13.48
N LYS A 169 12.87 -15.89 14.41
CA LYS A 169 11.72 -16.75 14.16
C LYS A 169 10.45 -15.90 14.03
N ILE A 170 9.75 -16.02 12.92
CA ILE A 170 8.43 -15.43 12.70
C ILE A 170 7.39 -16.33 13.40
N THR A 171 6.54 -15.73 14.25
CA THR A 171 5.60 -16.45 15.12
C THR A 171 4.18 -15.88 15.08
N GLU A 172 4.00 -14.70 14.50
CA GLU A 172 2.73 -13.97 14.52
C GLU A 172 2.15 -13.82 13.13
N GLU A 173 0.81 -13.73 13.04
CA GLU A 173 0.09 -13.39 11.81
C GLU A 173 -0.74 -12.12 12.04
N ILE A 174 -0.77 -11.23 11.05
CA ILE A 174 -1.60 -10.02 11.09
C ILE A 174 -3.06 -10.44 10.88
N PRO A 175 -3.96 -10.10 11.84
CA PRO A 175 -5.36 -10.50 11.76
C PRO A 175 -6.10 -9.81 10.60
N PRO A 176 -7.26 -10.35 10.18
CA PRO A 176 -8.12 -9.67 9.23
C PRO A 176 -8.52 -8.26 9.69
N ILE A 177 -8.73 -7.36 8.72
CA ILE A 177 -9.25 -6.02 8.99
C ILE A 177 -10.64 -6.15 9.61
N ALA A 178 -10.83 -5.56 10.78
CA ALA A 178 -12.15 -5.50 11.40
C ALA A 178 -13.12 -4.70 10.51
N PRO A 179 -14.34 -5.20 10.26
CA PRO A 179 -15.34 -4.43 9.54
C PRO A 179 -15.59 -3.07 10.21
N VAL A 180 -15.67 -2.03 9.39
CA VAL A 180 -16.06 -0.71 9.89
C VAL A 180 -17.57 -0.68 10.07
N GLU A 181 -18.02 -0.26 11.24
CA GLU A 181 -19.43 -0.16 11.60
C GLU A 181 -20.11 1.01 10.86
N ASP A 182 -21.30 0.74 10.33
CA ASP A 182 -22.15 1.78 9.77
C ASP A 182 -22.56 2.80 10.83
N SER A 183 -22.48 4.07 10.50
CA SER A 183 -23.02 5.13 11.33
C SER A 183 -24.39 5.62 10.83
N LYS A 184 -24.97 6.64 11.49
CA LYS A 184 -26.19 7.29 11.00
C LYS A 184 -26.02 7.79 9.56
N TYR A 185 -24.88 8.37 9.24
CA TYR A 185 -24.66 9.05 7.96
C TYR A 185 -23.72 8.32 7.00
N VAL A 186 -22.76 7.55 7.51
CA VAL A 186 -21.77 6.85 6.70
C VAL A 186 -22.08 5.37 6.66
N LYS A 187 -22.14 4.83 5.46
CA LYS A 187 -22.36 3.41 5.16
C LYS A 187 -21.15 2.85 4.42
N HIS A 188 -20.83 1.58 4.67
CA HIS A 188 -19.69 0.90 4.06
C HIS A 188 -20.21 -0.16 3.10
N ILE A 189 -19.78 -0.07 1.84
CA ILE A 189 -20.22 -0.96 0.78
C ILE A 189 -19.03 -1.81 0.34
N LYS A 190 -19.28 -3.11 0.21
CA LYS A 190 -18.37 -4.07 -0.41
C LYS A 190 -19.17 -4.97 -1.31
N ILE A 191 -18.86 -4.96 -2.60
CA ILE A 191 -19.49 -5.82 -3.59
C ILE A 191 -18.45 -6.69 -4.29
N LYS A 192 -18.83 -7.90 -4.69
CA LYS A 192 -18.03 -8.67 -5.63
C LYS A 192 -18.21 -8.04 -7.02
N SER A 193 -17.08 -7.77 -7.67
CA SER A 193 -17.06 -7.33 -9.06
C SER A 193 -16.91 -8.54 -9.98
N GLU A 194 -17.87 -8.77 -10.85
CA GLU A 194 -17.80 -9.85 -11.82
C GLU A 194 -16.75 -9.54 -12.90
N LEU A 195 -16.70 -8.30 -13.38
CA LEU A 195 -15.72 -7.86 -14.37
C LEU A 195 -14.28 -8.03 -13.89
N LEU A 196 -13.98 -7.59 -12.68
CA LEU A 196 -12.64 -7.75 -12.12
C LEU A 196 -12.33 -9.19 -11.78
N SER A 197 -13.32 -9.95 -11.28
CA SER A 197 -13.12 -11.37 -10.95
C SER A 197 -12.81 -12.21 -12.19
N GLU A 198 -13.46 -11.93 -13.31
CA GLU A 198 -13.14 -12.56 -14.59
C GLU A 198 -11.72 -12.23 -15.06
N PHE A 199 -11.33 -10.96 -14.98
CA PHE A 199 -9.99 -10.54 -15.39
C PHE A 199 -8.89 -11.17 -14.52
N TRP A 200 -9.05 -11.14 -13.18
CA TRP A 200 -8.04 -11.57 -12.22
C TRP A 200 -8.04 -13.08 -11.92
N GLY A 201 -9.04 -13.83 -12.46
CA GLY A 201 -9.15 -15.28 -12.27
C GLY A 201 -9.49 -15.71 -10.84
N ARG A 202 -10.03 -14.79 -10.02
CA ARG A 202 -10.46 -15.03 -8.64
C ARG A 202 -11.45 -13.97 -8.18
N ASP A 203 -12.14 -14.22 -7.06
CA ASP A 203 -13.07 -13.24 -6.50
C ASP A 203 -12.36 -11.92 -6.18
N MET A 204 -12.82 -10.84 -6.84
CA MET A 204 -12.37 -9.47 -6.62
C MET A 204 -13.52 -8.61 -6.12
N TYR A 205 -13.20 -7.63 -5.30
CA TYR A 205 -14.20 -6.80 -4.63
C TYR A 205 -13.92 -5.32 -4.86
N LEU A 206 -15.00 -4.55 -5.06
CA LEU A 206 -15.00 -3.10 -4.99
C LEU A 206 -15.55 -2.65 -3.64
N GLN A 207 -14.98 -1.59 -3.09
CA GLN A 207 -15.38 -1.03 -1.80
C GLN A 207 -15.57 0.49 -1.91
N ALA A 208 -16.54 1.01 -1.18
CA ALA A 208 -16.76 2.44 -1.08
C ALA A 208 -17.41 2.83 0.26
N ASN A 209 -17.14 4.04 0.70
CA ASN A 209 -17.87 4.69 1.77
C ASN A 209 -18.96 5.56 1.18
N VAL A 210 -20.17 5.51 1.73
CA VAL A 210 -21.33 6.27 1.24
C VAL A 210 -21.83 7.21 2.34
N LEU A 211 -21.84 8.52 2.05
CA LEU A 211 -22.45 9.52 2.91
C LEU A 211 -23.88 9.77 2.45
N ILE A 212 -24.84 9.45 3.32
CA ILE A 212 -26.28 9.65 3.05
C ILE A 212 -26.77 10.98 3.61
N PRO A 213 -27.75 11.64 2.93
CA PRO A 213 -28.24 12.95 3.34
C PRO A 213 -29.04 12.89 4.65
N GLU A 214 -29.11 14.03 5.36
CA GLU A 214 -30.01 14.18 6.52
C GLU A 214 -31.47 13.95 6.09
N GLY A 215 -32.18 13.14 6.87
CA GLY A 215 -33.56 12.76 6.59
C GLY A 215 -33.71 11.71 5.51
N PHE A 216 -32.61 10.99 5.15
CA PHE A 216 -32.69 9.86 4.24
C PHE A 216 -33.70 8.82 4.71
N ASP A 217 -34.62 8.45 3.81
CA ASP A 217 -35.59 7.39 4.00
C ASP A 217 -35.58 6.46 2.79
N LYS A 218 -35.20 5.21 3.00
CA LYS A 218 -35.07 4.20 1.93
C LYS A 218 -36.41 3.91 1.24
N ASP A 219 -37.51 3.99 1.98
CA ASP A 219 -38.86 3.69 1.48
C ASP A 219 -39.51 4.91 0.79
N SER A 220 -38.83 6.05 0.82
CA SER A 220 -39.23 7.25 0.08
C SER A 220 -39.06 7.08 -1.41
N LYS A 221 -39.86 7.79 -2.21
CA LYS A 221 -39.68 7.94 -3.65
C LYS A 221 -38.71 9.06 -4.04
N THR A 222 -38.08 9.68 -3.05
CA THR A 222 -37.10 10.74 -3.30
C THR A 222 -35.82 10.13 -3.85
N GLU A 223 -35.43 10.62 -5.03
CA GLU A 223 -34.15 10.25 -5.66
C GLU A 223 -33.10 11.33 -5.39
N TYR A 224 -31.84 10.91 -5.23
CA TYR A 224 -30.75 11.77 -4.86
C TYR A 224 -29.66 11.80 -5.96
N PRO A 225 -29.18 12.99 -6.37
CA PRO A 225 -27.97 13.07 -7.16
C PRO A 225 -26.79 12.43 -6.44
N LEU A 226 -25.79 11.96 -7.17
CA LEU A 226 -24.61 11.27 -6.68
C LEU A 226 -23.35 12.09 -6.95
N MET A 227 -22.59 12.40 -5.90
CA MET A 227 -21.23 12.90 -5.97
C MET A 227 -20.26 11.72 -5.81
N VAL A 228 -19.41 11.49 -6.80
CA VAL A 228 -18.40 10.41 -6.80
C VAL A 228 -17.04 11.03 -6.53
N PHE A 229 -16.50 10.75 -5.37
CA PHE A 229 -15.14 11.15 -4.99
C PHE A 229 -14.14 10.10 -5.38
N HIS A 230 -13.14 10.51 -6.11
CA HIS A 230 -11.94 9.75 -6.37
C HIS A 230 -10.81 10.23 -5.45
N GLY A 231 -10.22 9.32 -4.76
CA GLY A 231 -9.08 9.47 -3.87
C GLY A 231 -8.39 8.13 -3.79
N HIS A 232 -7.43 7.93 -2.91
CA HIS A 232 -6.69 6.67 -2.89
C HIS A 232 -7.43 5.55 -2.13
N PHE A 233 -7.29 5.54 -0.80
CA PHE A 233 -7.73 4.42 0.05
C PHE A 233 -8.50 4.94 1.27
N PRO A 234 -9.64 5.63 1.08
CA PRO A 234 -10.39 6.21 2.20
C PRO A 234 -10.99 5.12 3.08
N LYS A 235 -10.68 5.13 4.38
CA LYS A 235 -11.27 4.21 5.37
C LYS A 235 -12.64 4.68 5.86
N THR A 236 -12.98 5.95 5.65
CA THR A 236 -14.27 6.58 5.96
C THR A 236 -14.42 7.80 5.06
N ILE A 237 -15.54 8.52 5.16
CA ILE A 237 -15.73 9.77 4.41
C ILE A 237 -14.74 10.82 4.90
N GLY A 238 -13.84 11.24 4.02
CA GLY A 238 -12.92 12.34 4.27
C GLY A 238 -13.65 13.67 4.46
N GLY A 239 -13.13 14.53 5.35
CA GLY A 239 -13.76 15.83 5.57
C GLY A 239 -15.15 15.80 6.20
N PHE A 240 -15.59 14.69 6.82
CA PHE A 240 -16.88 14.59 7.54
C PHE A 240 -16.69 14.07 8.96
N ARG A 241 -17.09 14.84 9.96
CA ARG A 241 -16.92 14.53 11.37
C ARG A 241 -18.13 14.99 12.18
N THR A 242 -18.77 14.08 12.90
CA THR A 242 -19.99 14.37 13.67
C THR A 242 -19.74 14.96 15.06
N THR A 243 -18.49 14.95 15.53
CA THR A 243 -18.11 15.50 16.83
C THR A 243 -17.21 16.72 16.66
N PRO A 244 -17.33 17.76 17.51
CA PRO A 244 -16.44 18.91 17.45
C PRO A 244 -14.98 18.49 17.66
N PRO A 245 -14.01 19.13 17.02
CA PRO A 245 -12.61 18.87 17.25
C PRO A 245 -12.21 19.30 18.67
N THR A 246 -11.28 18.57 19.25
CA THR A 246 -10.65 18.99 20.50
C THR A 246 -9.47 19.89 20.15
N ALA A 247 -9.41 21.07 20.76
CA ALA A 247 -8.26 21.96 20.59
C ALA A 247 -6.98 21.21 21.01
N PRO A 248 -5.96 21.14 20.13
CA PRO A 248 -4.74 20.45 20.44
C PRO A 248 -3.93 21.21 21.53
N LYS A 249 -3.04 20.51 22.19
CA LYS A 249 -2.02 21.16 23.02
C LYS A 249 -1.03 21.92 22.12
N GLU A 250 -0.41 22.96 22.65
CA GLU A 250 0.51 23.81 21.87
C GLU A 250 1.66 23.02 21.21
N ASP A 251 2.18 22.00 21.87
CA ASP A 251 3.26 21.13 21.38
C ASP A 251 2.88 20.21 20.20
N THR A 252 1.59 20.08 19.90
CA THR A 252 1.07 19.24 18.80
C THR A 252 0.49 20.04 17.64
N LEU A 253 0.69 21.36 17.64
CA LEU A 253 0.08 22.26 16.66
C LEU A 253 0.83 22.32 15.33
N PHE A 254 2.16 22.18 15.34
CA PHE A 254 2.96 22.31 14.13
C PHE A 254 2.98 21.02 13.32
N SER A 255 2.84 21.13 12.02
CA SER A 255 2.99 20.03 11.07
C SER A 255 4.28 20.26 10.26
N ASP A 256 5.30 19.43 10.50
CA ASP A 256 6.56 19.49 9.75
C ASP A 256 6.33 19.27 8.25
N ARG A 257 5.44 18.32 7.90
CA ARG A 257 5.10 18.01 6.51
C ARG A 257 4.55 19.19 5.73
N PHE A 258 3.72 20.02 6.34
CA PHE A 258 3.04 21.15 5.67
C PHE A 258 3.62 22.50 6.07
N GLY A 259 4.57 22.56 7.02
CA GLY A 259 5.19 23.79 7.50
C GLY A 259 4.21 24.76 8.15
N ILE A 260 3.09 24.29 8.66
CA ILE A 260 2.05 25.13 9.27
C ILE A 260 1.60 24.64 10.64
N THR A 261 1.17 25.61 11.47
CA THR A 261 0.64 25.33 12.80
C THR A 261 -0.86 24.99 12.72
N GLY A 262 -1.26 23.94 13.44
CA GLY A 262 -2.67 23.58 13.61
C GLY A 262 -3.35 22.94 12.39
N TYR A 263 -2.61 22.42 11.42
CA TYR A 263 -3.16 21.85 10.19
C TYR A 263 -4.21 20.77 10.47
N LYS A 264 -3.92 19.81 11.34
CA LYS A 264 -4.86 18.74 11.71
C LYS A 264 -6.13 19.28 12.37
N TYR A 265 -5.98 20.28 13.26
CA TYR A 265 -7.12 20.90 13.92
C TYR A 265 -8.00 21.68 12.95
N ILE A 266 -7.40 22.36 11.98
CA ILE A 266 -8.12 23.06 10.91
C ILE A 266 -8.94 22.06 10.11
N GLN A 267 -8.35 20.96 9.68
CA GLN A 267 -9.06 19.90 8.94
C GLN A 267 -10.21 19.29 9.76
N GLU A 268 -10.00 18.99 11.03
CA GLU A 268 -11.05 18.46 11.90
C GLU A 268 -12.18 19.47 12.14
N LYS A 269 -11.86 20.76 12.22
CA LYS A 269 -12.82 21.83 12.36
C LYS A 269 -13.67 21.99 11.09
N GLU A 270 -13.03 21.98 9.93
CA GLU A 270 -13.73 22.06 8.63
C GLU A 270 -14.65 20.86 8.43
N ALA A 271 -14.18 19.66 8.78
CA ALA A 271 -14.97 18.44 8.72
C ALA A 271 -16.21 18.49 9.63
N TYR A 272 -16.09 19.08 10.81
CA TYR A 272 -17.23 19.29 11.71
C TYR A 272 -18.16 20.41 11.22
N ASP A 273 -17.62 21.47 10.65
CA ASP A 273 -18.41 22.56 10.05
C ASP A 273 -19.19 22.03 8.82
N PHE A 274 -18.60 21.15 8.02
CA PHE A 274 -19.30 20.46 6.94
C PHE A 274 -20.44 19.58 7.45
N TYR A 275 -20.24 18.81 8.52
CA TYR A 275 -21.31 18.03 9.15
C TYR A 275 -22.49 18.93 9.57
N LYS A 276 -22.24 20.10 10.18
CA LYS A 276 -23.29 21.04 10.57
C LYS A 276 -24.05 21.58 9.36
N GLN A 277 -23.35 21.85 8.26
CA GLN A 277 -23.99 22.24 7.00
C GLN A 277 -24.79 21.08 6.40
N TRP A 278 -24.22 19.89 6.32
CA TRP A 278 -24.84 18.67 5.81
C TRP A 278 -26.19 18.38 6.47
N THR A 279 -26.26 18.58 7.76
CA THR A 279 -27.47 18.34 8.58
C THR A 279 -28.42 19.53 8.61
N SER A 280 -28.03 20.69 8.08
CA SER A 280 -28.87 21.90 8.10
C SER A 280 -30.05 21.75 7.15
N LYS A 281 -31.14 22.48 7.47
CA LYS A 281 -32.43 22.43 6.72
C LYS A 281 -32.26 22.86 5.24
N ASN A 282 -31.39 23.78 4.97
CA ASN A 282 -31.26 24.42 3.64
C ASN A 282 -30.14 23.84 2.79
N PHE A 283 -29.38 22.85 3.29
CA PHE A 283 -28.33 22.21 2.53
C PHE A 283 -28.93 21.26 1.48
N PRO A 284 -28.42 21.25 0.24
CA PRO A 284 -28.88 20.32 -0.79
C PRO A 284 -28.79 18.87 -0.33
N ARG A 285 -29.71 18.02 -0.80
CA ARG A 285 -29.72 16.60 -0.48
C ARG A 285 -29.19 15.79 -1.66
N PHE A 286 -28.07 15.11 -1.46
CA PHE A 286 -27.42 14.24 -2.41
C PHE A 286 -26.63 13.15 -1.70
N LEU A 287 -26.22 12.13 -2.41
CA LEU A 287 -25.34 11.07 -1.93
C LEU A 287 -23.88 11.47 -2.24
N VAL A 288 -22.95 11.06 -1.40
CA VAL A 288 -21.51 11.08 -1.74
C VAL A 288 -20.98 9.68 -1.60
N ILE A 289 -20.18 9.23 -2.58
CA ILE A 289 -19.37 8.01 -2.43
C ILE A 289 -17.90 8.36 -2.50
N GLU A 290 -17.12 7.74 -1.64
CA GLU A 290 -15.65 7.74 -1.69
C GLU A 290 -15.19 6.31 -1.98
N ILE A 291 -14.61 6.11 -3.15
CA ILE A 291 -14.21 4.79 -3.66
C ILE A 291 -12.85 4.41 -3.10
N GLN A 292 -12.68 3.14 -2.69
CA GLN A 292 -11.38 2.58 -2.41
C GLN A 292 -10.79 1.97 -3.66
N HIS A 293 -9.60 2.43 -4.07
CA HIS A 293 -8.96 2.08 -5.33
C HIS A 293 -7.92 0.95 -5.21
N GLN A 294 -8.05 0.08 -4.20
CA GLN A 294 -7.11 -1.03 -3.99
C GLN A 294 -7.08 -2.00 -5.17
N ASN A 295 -5.91 -2.54 -5.44
CA ASN A 295 -5.69 -3.58 -6.43
C ASN A 295 -4.53 -4.52 -6.07
N PRO A 296 -4.35 -5.65 -6.78
CA PRO A 296 -3.29 -6.60 -6.50
C PRO A 296 -1.85 -6.09 -6.70
N TYR A 297 -1.63 -5.03 -7.50
CA TYR A 297 -0.30 -4.42 -7.63
C TYR A 297 0.09 -3.57 -6.42
N TYR A 298 -0.80 -3.50 -5.42
CA TYR A 298 -0.56 -2.73 -4.20
C TYR A 298 -0.40 -1.24 -4.48
N ASP A 299 -1.19 -0.76 -5.42
CA ASP A 299 -1.23 0.61 -5.90
C ASP A 299 -2.67 1.07 -6.16
N ASP A 300 -2.86 2.28 -6.65
CA ASP A 300 -4.15 2.83 -7.04
C ASP A 300 -4.66 2.18 -8.35
N SER A 301 -5.98 2.00 -8.48
CA SER A 301 -6.60 1.50 -9.70
C SER A 301 -6.67 2.54 -10.82
N TYR A 302 -6.49 3.82 -10.48
CA TYR A 302 -6.68 4.98 -11.37
C TYR A 302 -8.08 5.06 -12.01
N ALA A 303 -9.04 4.26 -11.55
CA ALA A 303 -10.42 4.21 -12.05
C ALA A 303 -10.58 4.06 -13.58
N VAL A 304 -9.60 3.48 -14.26
CA VAL A 304 -9.60 3.30 -15.71
C VAL A 304 -9.38 1.85 -16.09
N ASN A 305 -9.81 1.50 -17.33
CA ASN A 305 -9.53 0.20 -17.91
C ASN A 305 -8.07 0.14 -18.39
N SER A 306 -7.36 -0.90 -18.04
CA SER A 306 -5.99 -1.12 -18.51
C SER A 306 -5.68 -2.60 -18.73
N ALA A 307 -4.67 -2.87 -19.55
CA ALA A 307 -4.22 -4.24 -19.81
C ALA A 307 -3.59 -4.90 -18.56
N ASN A 308 -3.06 -4.11 -17.63
CA ASN A 308 -2.44 -4.61 -16.40
C ASN A 308 -3.43 -4.83 -15.27
N LEU A 309 -4.30 -3.84 -15.02
CA LEU A 309 -5.20 -3.84 -13.88
C LEU A 309 -6.58 -4.41 -14.20
N GLY A 310 -6.92 -4.50 -15.49
CA GLY A 310 -8.24 -4.93 -15.95
C GLY A 310 -9.24 -3.78 -16.01
N PRO A 311 -10.55 -4.10 -16.05
CA PRO A 311 -11.60 -3.14 -16.34
C PRO A 311 -12.09 -2.37 -15.10
N TYR A 312 -11.20 -1.69 -14.35
CA TYR A 312 -11.61 -0.95 -13.15
C TYR A 312 -12.58 0.20 -13.45
N GLY A 313 -12.38 0.91 -14.57
CA GLY A 313 -13.29 1.97 -14.97
C GLY A 313 -14.71 1.46 -15.23
N ASP A 314 -14.84 0.35 -15.95
CA ASP A 314 -16.13 -0.30 -16.23
C ASP A 314 -16.75 -0.86 -14.93
N ALA A 315 -15.95 -1.51 -14.09
CA ALA A 315 -16.43 -2.09 -12.84
C ALA A 315 -16.95 -1.02 -11.86
N ILE A 316 -16.28 0.12 -11.75
CA ILE A 316 -16.75 1.24 -10.94
C ILE A 316 -18.04 1.82 -11.56
N THR A 317 -18.04 2.09 -12.86
CA THR A 317 -19.14 2.79 -13.54
C THR A 317 -20.39 1.92 -13.68
N TYR A 318 -20.24 0.63 -13.96
CA TYR A 318 -21.36 -0.25 -14.30
C TYR A 318 -21.73 -1.29 -13.24
N GLU A 319 -20.87 -1.51 -12.21
CA GLU A 319 -21.20 -2.41 -11.11
C GLU A 319 -21.36 -1.65 -9.78
N LEU A 320 -20.34 -0.88 -9.33
CA LEU A 320 -20.36 -0.23 -8.02
C LEU A 320 -21.38 0.90 -7.94
N ILE A 321 -21.34 1.86 -8.87
CA ILE A 321 -22.21 3.03 -8.86
C ILE A 321 -23.68 2.63 -8.93
N PRO A 322 -24.13 1.79 -9.88
CA PRO A 322 -25.53 1.36 -9.93
C PRO A 322 -25.97 0.60 -8.67
N HIS A 323 -25.09 -0.19 -8.07
CA HIS A 323 -25.38 -0.87 -6.81
C HIS A 323 -25.65 0.12 -5.68
N VAL A 324 -24.79 1.15 -5.52
CA VAL A 324 -24.98 2.20 -4.53
C VAL A 324 -26.27 2.97 -4.75
N GLU A 325 -26.56 3.36 -6.01
CA GLU A 325 -27.78 4.08 -6.37
C GLU A 325 -29.05 3.27 -6.06
N ALA A 326 -29.04 1.96 -6.35
CA ALA A 326 -30.15 1.08 -6.01
C ALA A 326 -30.34 0.90 -4.52
N MET A 327 -29.26 0.93 -3.72
CA MET A 327 -29.32 0.83 -2.26
C MET A 327 -29.83 2.11 -1.60
N PHE A 328 -29.48 3.28 -2.13
CA PHE A 328 -29.66 4.58 -1.48
C PHE A 328 -30.50 5.56 -2.29
N ASN A 329 -31.39 5.07 -3.15
CA ASN A 329 -32.32 5.88 -3.95
C ASN A 329 -31.55 6.95 -4.78
N GLY A 330 -30.45 6.56 -5.44
CA GLY A 330 -29.79 7.42 -6.42
C GLY A 330 -30.66 7.63 -7.66
N VAL A 331 -30.43 8.71 -8.41
CA VAL A 331 -31.16 9.02 -9.66
C VAL A 331 -31.00 7.92 -10.70
N GLY A 332 -29.87 7.20 -10.73
CA GLY A 332 -29.61 6.11 -11.66
C GLY A 332 -29.28 6.53 -13.09
N GLU A 333 -29.17 7.81 -13.37
CA GLU A 333 -28.94 8.39 -14.69
C GLU A 333 -27.72 9.30 -14.70
N GLY A 334 -26.98 9.31 -15.79
CA GLY A 334 -25.72 10.05 -15.91
C GLY A 334 -25.84 11.56 -15.59
N TRP A 335 -26.99 12.17 -15.88
CA TRP A 335 -27.22 13.58 -15.57
C TRP A 335 -27.23 13.89 -14.07
N GLY A 336 -27.48 12.88 -13.22
CA GLY A 336 -27.47 13.00 -11.77
C GLY A 336 -26.14 12.65 -11.09
N ARG A 337 -25.09 12.30 -11.85
CA ARG A 337 -23.79 11.87 -11.33
C ARG A 337 -22.71 12.91 -11.62
N PHE A 338 -21.98 13.30 -10.58
CA PHE A 338 -20.92 14.30 -10.64
C PHE A 338 -19.64 13.73 -10.02
N LEU A 339 -18.51 14.01 -10.64
CA LEU A 339 -17.20 13.52 -10.22
C LEU A 339 -16.41 14.64 -9.53
N TYR A 340 -15.62 14.29 -8.54
CA TYR A 340 -14.64 15.22 -7.98
C TYR A 340 -13.46 14.48 -7.35
N GLY A 341 -12.33 15.16 -7.28
CA GLY A 341 -11.09 14.62 -6.70
C GLY A 341 -9.96 15.63 -6.77
N GLY A 342 -8.90 15.38 -6.03
CA GLY A 342 -7.70 16.21 -6.04
C GLY A 342 -6.46 15.38 -6.33
N SER A 343 -5.43 15.99 -6.98
CA SER A 343 -4.19 15.31 -7.37
C SER A 343 -4.50 14.09 -8.25
N THR A 344 -4.06 12.90 -7.89
CA THR A 344 -4.41 11.63 -8.57
C THR A 344 -5.94 11.46 -8.71
N GLY A 345 -6.70 11.72 -7.64
CA GLY A 345 -8.17 11.67 -7.71
C GLY A 345 -8.79 12.71 -8.65
N GLY A 346 -8.13 13.85 -8.84
CA GLY A 346 -8.51 14.83 -9.86
C GLY A 346 -8.30 14.32 -11.28
N TRP A 347 -7.20 13.59 -11.51
CA TRP A 347 -6.94 12.88 -12.76
C TRP A 347 -8.00 11.80 -13.02
N GLU A 348 -8.31 11.00 -12.02
CA GLU A 348 -9.34 9.94 -12.10
C GLU A 348 -10.72 10.48 -12.42
N ALA A 349 -11.13 11.56 -11.74
CA ALA A 349 -12.40 12.23 -12.01
C ALA A 349 -12.46 12.76 -13.46
N LEU A 350 -11.37 13.35 -13.94
CA LEU A 350 -11.28 13.85 -15.33
C LEU A 350 -11.28 12.69 -16.32
N ALA A 351 -10.52 11.61 -16.06
CA ALA A 351 -10.47 10.43 -16.92
C ALA A 351 -11.85 9.75 -17.01
N ALA A 352 -12.54 9.55 -15.89
CA ALA A 352 -13.89 8.99 -15.87
C ALA A 352 -14.87 9.85 -16.67
N GLN A 353 -14.82 11.20 -16.54
CA GLN A 353 -15.67 12.09 -17.34
C GLN A 353 -15.40 11.98 -18.85
N VAL A 354 -14.13 11.84 -19.23
CA VAL A 354 -13.73 11.75 -20.65
C VAL A 354 -14.07 10.40 -21.26
N PHE A 355 -13.84 9.32 -20.53
CA PHE A 355 -14.06 7.96 -21.04
C PHE A 355 -15.53 7.53 -20.97
N TYR A 356 -16.30 8.07 -20.01
CA TYR A 356 -17.71 7.75 -19.80
C TYR A 356 -18.61 8.99 -19.86
N PRO A 357 -18.60 9.78 -20.97
CA PRO A 357 -19.24 11.11 -21.04
C PRO A 357 -20.77 11.06 -20.94
N LYS A 358 -21.39 9.91 -21.08
CA LYS A 358 -22.84 9.72 -20.93
C LYS A 358 -23.24 9.31 -19.52
N GLU A 359 -22.29 8.81 -18.74
CA GLU A 359 -22.51 8.29 -17.39
C GLU A 359 -22.32 9.35 -16.32
N TYR A 360 -21.67 10.49 -16.66
CA TYR A 360 -21.38 11.57 -15.74
C TYR A 360 -21.69 12.94 -16.33
N ASN A 361 -22.14 13.87 -15.50
CA ASN A 361 -22.61 15.21 -15.91
C ASN A 361 -21.65 16.34 -15.52
N GLY A 362 -20.44 16.04 -15.20
CA GLY A 362 -19.39 17.02 -14.91
C GLY A 362 -18.39 16.54 -13.87
N CYS A 363 -17.20 17.13 -13.89
CA CYS A 363 -16.16 16.84 -12.92
C CYS A 363 -15.52 18.12 -12.35
N PHE A 364 -15.10 18.02 -11.08
CA PHE A 364 -14.30 19.01 -10.37
C PHE A 364 -12.93 18.41 -10.09
N ALA A 365 -12.01 18.55 -11.06
CA ALA A 365 -10.64 18.07 -10.95
C ALA A 365 -9.76 19.16 -10.32
N ALA A 366 -9.39 19.00 -9.07
CA ALA A 366 -8.55 19.95 -8.34
C ALA A 366 -7.09 19.52 -8.46
N CYS A 367 -6.23 20.39 -9.04
CA CYS A 367 -4.79 20.14 -9.21
C CYS A 367 -4.50 18.71 -9.73
N PRO A 368 -5.14 18.26 -10.84
CA PRO A 368 -5.00 16.89 -11.31
C PRO A 368 -3.55 16.57 -11.66
N ASP A 369 -3.18 15.31 -11.51
CA ASP A 369 -1.90 14.82 -12.04
C ASP A 369 -1.83 15.04 -13.56
N PRO A 370 -0.61 15.03 -14.16
CA PRO A 370 -0.46 15.24 -15.60
C PRO A 370 -1.29 14.25 -16.42
N ILE A 371 -1.96 14.71 -17.46
CA ILE A 371 -2.75 13.85 -18.37
C ILE A 371 -1.84 12.82 -19.06
N ASP A 372 -0.60 13.18 -19.34
CA ASP A 372 0.41 12.31 -19.93
C ASP A 372 1.58 12.10 -18.98
N PHE A 373 1.58 10.96 -18.30
CA PHE A 373 2.65 10.58 -17.36
C PHE A 373 4.02 10.35 -18.01
N ARG A 374 4.13 10.37 -19.34
CA ARG A 374 5.42 10.31 -20.04
C ARG A 374 6.16 11.65 -20.03
N ALA A 375 5.49 12.71 -19.70
CA ALA A 375 6.02 14.07 -19.68
C ALA A 375 5.75 14.71 -18.30
N TYR A 376 6.64 14.45 -17.38
CA TYR A 376 6.78 15.31 -16.21
C TYR A 376 7.56 16.55 -16.65
N THR A 377 6.95 17.70 -16.54
CA THR A 377 7.61 18.97 -16.84
C THR A 377 8.60 19.31 -15.75
#